data_3be62267d80f12ce5c57197c2b54e350
#
_entry.id   3be62267d80f12ce5c57197c2b54e350
#
_cell.length_a   1.000
_cell.length_b   1.000
_cell.length_c   1.000
_cell.angle_alpha   90.00
_cell.angle_beta   90.00
_cell.angle_gamma   90.00
#
_symmetry.space_group_name_H-M   'P 1'
#
loop_
_entity.id
_entity.type
_entity.pdbx_description
1 polymer ?
#
loop_
_entity_poly.entity_id
_entity_poly.type
_entity_poly.pdbx_seq_one_letter_code
_entity_poly.pdbx_strand_id
1 'polypeptide(L)'
;MGKIVLSVCTVFIAFLFSIGLSGQNVVNNGNGIVINSGAYMVIGGDYINHTATQDGFVDLDGFMFVYEDFLNYSNSSVFINIEPVPDGLVLMPSGGLQTIGGDEETGFENLHVQSGQKLLDVYKARVEGVFTLESVFDLNTNTLELTKSGTNALNYQTGFLYAETDPVQGYGILRWHIDDQIGFYYIPFGSGATNSNDLEVMFGVQTPAGGAGYVDFSTYPTTPSNAPLPTNVTTLTPFSADLTIDRFWLIDAQQATKPSASIEFSYTQNSITGGIKENTLKAIRFNDDNSTWDDWGPDGQIDISANTLLTSPVAASDLYKNWTMTGEVNEDFIWVPNTFSPNSDGENDIFYPIIGSEEIYEYLFVIFDRWGTEIFRSTTVSEGWDGYFRGAECQEDVYVYILEYRGVNAEKVRKYGHINLIR
;
A
#
# COMPACT_ATOMS: atom_id res chain seq x y z
N MET A 1 -30.00 -12.19 -26.59
CA MET A 1 -29.01 -11.11 -26.55
C MET A 1 -29.34 -10.16 -27.70
N GLY A 2 -30.00 -9.04 -27.42
CA GLY A 2 -30.29 -8.01 -28.40
C GLY A 2 -29.19 -6.97 -28.38
N LYS A 3 -28.41 -6.87 -29.45
CA LYS A 3 -27.48 -5.74 -29.65
C LYS A 3 -28.24 -4.62 -30.33
N ILE A 4 -28.23 -3.42 -29.74
CA ILE A 4 -28.65 -2.21 -30.42
C ILE A 4 -27.41 -1.66 -31.12
N VAL A 5 -27.37 -1.74 -32.45
CA VAL A 5 -26.36 -1.11 -33.29
C VAL A 5 -26.95 0.20 -33.77
N LEU A 6 -26.47 1.31 -33.23
CA LEU A 6 -26.81 2.65 -33.72
C LEU A 6 -25.99 2.93 -34.99
N SER A 7 -26.62 2.83 -36.15
CA SER A 7 -26.05 3.23 -37.43
C SER A 7 -26.88 4.38 -37.99
N VAL A 8 -26.21 5.50 -38.20
CA VAL A 8 -26.62 6.72 -38.90
C VAL A 8 -27.35 7.78 -38.06
N CYS A 9 -26.84 9.00 -38.17
CA CYS A 9 -27.35 10.31 -37.80
C CYS A 9 -27.29 10.72 -36.36
N THR A 10 -26.91 11.96 -36.19
CA THR A 10 -27.02 12.72 -34.93
C THR A 10 -28.34 12.41 -34.26
N VAL A 11 -28.35 11.58 -33.25
CA VAL A 11 -29.54 11.24 -32.49
C VAL A 11 -29.65 12.22 -31.34
N PHE A 12 -30.56 13.20 -31.47
CA PHE A 12 -31.02 13.97 -30.33
C PHE A 12 -31.85 13.05 -29.44
N ILE A 13 -31.27 12.51 -28.37
CA ILE A 13 -32.00 11.76 -27.35
C ILE A 13 -32.35 12.73 -26.22
N ALA A 14 -33.44 13.46 -26.36
CA ALA A 14 -34.15 14.02 -25.25
C ALA A 14 -35.30 13.08 -24.91
N PHE A 15 -35.06 12.06 -24.08
CA PHE A 15 -36.11 11.15 -23.62
C PHE A 15 -35.97 10.74 -22.17
N LEU A 16 -36.99 11.10 -21.39
CA LEU A 16 -37.40 10.45 -20.18
C LEU A 16 -38.01 9.06 -20.52
N PHE A 17 -37.21 8.03 -20.58
CA PHE A 17 -37.68 6.65 -20.54
C PHE A 17 -36.78 5.79 -19.69
N SER A 18 -37.26 5.40 -18.51
CA SER A 18 -36.70 4.26 -17.78
C SER A 18 -37.16 2.97 -18.47
N ILE A 19 -36.41 2.51 -19.46
CA ILE A 19 -36.53 1.12 -19.90
C ILE A 19 -35.46 0.37 -19.12
N GLY A 20 -35.88 -0.34 -18.08
CA GLY A 20 -35.01 -1.28 -17.37
C GLY A 20 -34.69 -2.47 -18.28
N LEU A 21 -33.67 -2.30 -19.14
CA LEU A 21 -33.11 -3.36 -19.98
C LEU A 21 -31.83 -3.85 -19.29
N SER A 22 -31.96 -4.80 -18.36
CA SER A 22 -30.81 -5.47 -17.80
C SER A 22 -30.09 -6.27 -18.90
N GLY A 23 -28.76 -6.07 -19.03
CA GLY A 23 -27.88 -6.84 -19.89
C GLY A 23 -27.89 -6.45 -21.38
N GLN A 24 -28.29 -5.22 -21.75
CA GLN A 24 -28.14 -4.74 -23.13
C GLN A 24 -26.93 -3.81 -23.27
N ASN A 25 -26.04 -4.18 -24.19
CA ASN A 25 -24.89 -3.39 -24.55
C ASN A 25 -25.26 -2.24 -25.49
N VAL A 26 -24.58 -1.13 -25.35
CA VAL A 26 -24.57 -0.04 -26.34
C VAL A 26 -23.24 -0.09 -27.09
N VAL A 27 -23.31 -0.25 -28.40
CA VAL A 27 -22.14 -0.21 -29.28
C VAL A 27 -22.21 1.06 -30.14
N ASN A 28 -21.27 1.97 -29.85
CA ASN A 28 -21.08 3.15 -30.72
C ASN A 28 -20.05 2.78 -31.78
N ASN A 29 -20.49 2.73 -33.03
CA ASN A 29 -19.67 2.33 -34.16
C ASN A 29 -19.46 3.52 -35.11
N GLY A 30 -18.64 4.47 -34.67
CA GLY A 30 -18.26 5.64 -35.46
C GLY A 30 -19.32 6.75 -35.53
N ASN A 31 -20.19 6.88 -34.53
CA ASN A 31 -21.23 7.90 -34.46
C ASN A 31 -21.00 8.87 -33.29
N GLY A 32 -21.61 10.05 -33.39
CA GLY A 32 -21.72 10.99 -32.29
C GLY A 32 -22.93 10.69 -31.41
N ILE A 33 -22.76 10.64 -30.10
CA ILE A 33 -23.81 10.61 -29.09
C ILE A 33 -23.75 11.92 -28.35
N VAL A 34 -24.87 12.61 -28.18
CA VAL A 34 -24.96 13.86 -27.43
C VAL A 34 -25.91 13.67 -26.27
N ILE A 35 -25.46 13.95 -25.05
CA ILE A 35 -26.23 13.87 -23.81
C ILE A 35 -26.19 15.26 -23.17
N ASN A 36 -27.22 16.06 -23.41
CA ASN A 36 -27.29 17.43 -22.95
C ASN A 36 -27.44 17.53 -21.41
N SER A 37 -27.14 18.69 -20.87
CA SER A 37 -27.27 19.00 -19.44
C SER A 37 -28.66 18.64 -18.90
N GLY A 38 -28.67 17.92 -17.78
CA GLY A 38 -29.90 17.39 -17.15
C GLY A 38 -30.49 16.14 -17.80
N ALA A 39 -29.97 15.71 -18.97
CA ALA A 39 -30.32 14.42 -19.54
C ALA A 39 -29.49 13.28 -18.96
N TYR A 40 -29.98 12.05 -19.14
CA TYR A 40 -29.23 10.88 -18.74
C TYR A 40 -29.41 9.73 -19.74
N MET A 41 -28.36 8.93 -19.86
CA MET A 41 -28.34 7.67 -20.59
C MET A 41 -28.07 6.53 -19.61
N VAL A 42 -28.89 5.47 -19.66
CA VAL A 42 -28.74 4.29 -18.82
C VAL A 42 -28.42 3.09 -19.70
N ILE A 43 -27.29 2.46 -19.44
CA ILE A 43 -26.78 1.29 -20.17
C ILE A 43 -26.74 0.12 -19.20
N GLY A 44 -27.66 -0.82 -19.37
CA GLY A 44 -27.79 -2.01 -18.51
C GLY A 44 -26.76 -3.10 -18.77
N GLY A 45 -25.95 -2.98 -19.81
CA GLY A 45 -24.82 -3.83 -20.19
C GLY A 45 -23.56 -3.00 -20.38
N ASP A 46 -22.70 -3.42 -21.33
CA ASP A 46 -21.48 -2.70 -21.68
C ASP A 46 -21.75 -1.45 -22.54
N TYR A 47 -20.92 -0.44 -22.32
CA TYR A 47 -20.66 0.59 -23.33
C TYR A 47 -19.42 0.22 -24.13
N ILE A 48 -19.54 0.11 -25.45
CA ILE A 48 -18.45 -0.27 -26.34
C ILE A 48 -18.32 0.79 -27.46
N ASN A 49 -17.14 1.40 -27.53
CA ASN A 49 -16.82 2.36 -28.58
C ASN A 49 -15.89 1.74 -29.62
N HIS A 50 -16.24 1.88 -30.88
CA HIS A 50 -15.45 1.39 -32.00
C HIS A 50 -15.26 2.44 -33.08
N THR A 51 -14.18 2.30 -33.84
CA THR A 51 -13.98 3.01 -35.10
C THR A 51 -14.65 2.24 -36.26
N ALA A 52 -15.48 2.92 -37.03
CA ALA A 52 -15.96 2.42 -38.34
C ALA A 52 -15.26 3.17 -39.48
N THR A 53 -15.92 4.17 -40.04
CA THR A 53 -15.31 5.12 -41.02
C THR A 53 -14.66 6.32 -40.31
N GLN A 54 -15.07 6.58 -39.11
CA GLN A 54 -14.57 7.58 -38.16
C GLN A 54 -14.70 7.03 -36.74
N ASP A 55 -14.03 7.66 -35.80
CA ASP A 55 -14.15 7.32 -34.38
C ASP A 55 -15.53 7.69 -33.85
N GLY A 56 -16.10 6.83 -33.00
CA GLY A 56 -17.27 7.16 -32.24
C GLY A 56 -16.91 8.12 -31.08
N PHE A 57 -17.78 9.08 -30.82
CA PHE A 57 -17.59 10.01 -29.73
C PHE A 57 -18.86 10.23 -28.90
N VAL A 58 -18.70 10.72 -27.70
CA VAL A 58 -19.77 11.14 -26.80
C VAL A 58 -19.51 12.59 -26.39
N ASP A 59 -20.50 13.44 -26.60
CA ASP A 59 -20.55 14.80 -26.08
C ASP A 59 -21.49 14.75 -24.87
N LEU A 60 -20.89 14.84 -23.65
CA LEU A 60 -21.56 14.50 -22.39
C LEU A 60 -21.64 15.73 -21.49
N ASP A 61 -22.78 16.42 -21.49
CA ASP A 61 -23.11 17.49 -20.54
C ASP A 61 -24.07 17.00 -19.44
N GLY A 62 -24.47 15.75 -19.49
CA GLY A 62 -25.42 15.13 -18.56
C GLY A 62 -24.84 13.92 -17.83
N PHE A 63 -25.63 12.87 -17.71
CA PHE A 63 -25.27 11.69 -16.94
C PHE A 63 -25.30 10.44 -17.80
N MET A 64 -24.23 9.61 -17.71
CA MET A 64 -24.16 8.31 -18.33
C MET A 64 -23.94 7.23 -17.28
N PHE A 65 -24.93 6.34 -17.14
CA PHE A 65 -24.88 5.20 -16.20
C PHE A 65 -24.48 3.95 -16.95
N VAL A 66 -23.39 3.30 -16.56
CA VAL A 66 -22.90 2.05 -17.16
C VAL A 66 -22.90 0.97 -16.10
N TYR A 67 -23.70 -0.10 -16.30
CA TYR A 67 -23.89 -1.16 -15.29
C TYR A 67 -22.94 -2.35 -15.48
N GLU A 68 -22.32 -2.50 -16.65
CA GLU A 68 -21.28 -3.48 -16.93
C GLU A 68 -19.99 -2.75 -17.35
N ASP A 69 -19.25 -3.23 -18.35
CA ASP A 69 -17.94 -2.69 -18.70
C ASP A 69 -18.04 -1.41 -19.58
N PHE A 70 -16.99 -0.59 -19.47
CA PHE A 70 -16.76 0.56 -20.33
C PHE A 70 -15.52 0.30 -21.19
N LEU A 71 -15.72 0.08 -22.51
CA LEU A 71 -14.67 -0.43 -23.39
C LEU A 71 -14.44 0.51 -24.60
N ASN A 72 -13.21 1.00 -24.76
CA ASN A 72 -12.82 1.87 -25.87
C ASN A 72 -11.88 1.14 -26.84
N TYR A 73 -12.42 0.73 -27.98
CA TYR A 73 -11.70 0.12 -29.12
C TYR A 73 -11.63 1.06 -30.33
N SER A 74 -11.78 2.38 -30.13
CA SER A 74 -11.57 3.38 -31.15
C SER A 74 -10.11 3.85 -31.17
N ASN A 75 -9.75 4.71 -32.12
CA ASN A 75 -8.39 5.25 -32.21
C ASN A 75 -8.24 6.58 -31.43
N SER A 76 -9.23 6.95 -30.65
CA SER A 76 -9.25 8.22 -29.89
C SER A 76 -10.03 8.08 -28.59
N SER A 77 -9.92 9.08 -27.72
CA SER A 77 -10.75 9.17 -26.51
C SER A 77 -12.24 9.20 -26.87
N VAL A 78 -13.07 8.57 -26.02
CA VAL A 78 -14.52 8.48 -26.23
C VAL A 78 -15.18 9.85 -26.08
N PHE A 79 -14.81 10.61 -25.07
CA PHE A 79 -15.48 11.87 -24.77
C PHE A 79 -14.79 13.03 -25.47
N ILE A 80 -15.60 13.89 -26.05
CA ILE A 80 -15.18 15.18 -26.58
C ILE A 80 -15.84 16.25 -25.72
N ASN A 81 -15.06 17.17 -25.23
CA ASN A 81 -15.57 18.30 -24.48
C ASN A 81 -15.63 19.50 -25.42
N ILE A 82 -16.85 19.93 -25.72
CA ILE A 82 -17.10 21.13 -26.59
C ILE A 82 -17.15 22.38 -25.72
N GLU A 83 -17.53 22.22 -24.43
CA GLU A 83 -17.62 23.30 -23.46
C GLU A 83 -16.35 23.44 -22.61
N PRO A 84 -16.01 24.64 -22.13
CA PRO A 84 -14.77 24.89 -21.42
C PRO A 84 -14.74 24.33 -19.98
N VAL A 85 -15.84 23.82 -19.45
CA VAL A 85 -15.96 23.31 -18.09
C VAL A 85 -16.50 21.89 -18.15
N PRO A 86 -15.77 20.89 -17.61
CA PRO A 86 -16.24 19.52 -17.57
C PRO A 86 -17.45 19.40 -16.64
N ASP A 87 -18.63 19.10 -17.18
CA ASP A 87 -19.87 18.95 -16.41
C ASP A 87 -20.55 17.59 -16.63
N GLY A 88 -20.15 16.83 -17.63
CA GLY A 88 -20.59 15.47 -17.86
C GLY A 88 -20.11 14.49 -16.80
N LEU A 89 -20.97 13.55 -16.41
CA LEU A 89 -20.66 12.54 -15.40
C LEU A 89 -20.92 11.13 -15.92
N VAL A 90 -19.90 10.30 -15.92
CA VAL A 90 -20.03 8.85 -16.04
C VAL A 90 -20.12 8.23 -14.66
N LEU A 91 -21.15 7.41 -14.44
CA LEU A 91 -21.40 6.71 -13.20
C LEU A 91 -21.40 5.20 -13.44
N MET A 92 -20.60 4.47 -12.66
CA MET A 92 -20.47 3.01 -12.69
C MET A 92 -20.99 2.40 -11.37
N PRO A 93 -22.30 2.11 -11.29
CA PRO A 93 -22.97 1.83 -10.01
C PRO A 93 -23.04 0.34 -9.64
N SER A 94 -22.58 -0.59 -10.50
CA SER A 94 -22.78 -2.03 -10.28
C SER A 94 -22.01 -2.55 -9.07
N GLY A 95 -22.64 -3.46 -8.32
CA GLY A 95 -22.03 -4.15 -7.19
C GLY A 95 -21.08 -5.31 -7.58
N GLY A 96 -20.99 -5.62 -8.87
CA GLY A 96 -20.03 -6.61 -9.41
C GLY A 96 -18.69 -6.01 -9.80
N LEU A 97 -17.86 -6.83 -10.48
CA LEU A 97 -16.68 -6.34 -11.17
C LEU A 97 -17.10 -5.60 -12.43
N GLN A 98 -16.57 -4.40 -12.63
CA GLN A 98 -16.70 -3.64 -13.88
C GLN A 98 -15.31 -3.23 -14.37
N THR A 99 -15.11 -3.28 -15.69
CA THR A 99 -13.82 -2.95 -16.32
C THR A 99 -13.92 -1.63 -17.08
N ILE A 100 -12.91 -0.79 -16.92
CA ILE A 100 -12.58 0.30 -17.84
C ILE A 100 -11.44 -0.22 -18.70
N GLY A 101 -11.72 -0.54 -19.96
CA GLY A 101 -10.81 -1.29 -20.82
C GLY A 101 -10.86 -0.85 -22.29
N GLY A 102 -10.21 -1.65 -23.12
CA GLY A 102 -10.10 -1.44 -24.56
C GLY A 102 -8.66 -1.22 -25.00
N ASP A 103 -8.50 -0.76 -26.25
CA ASP A 103 -7.17 -0.60 -26.85
C ASP A 103 -6.60 0.81 -26.68
N GLU A 104 -7.48 1.80 -26.41
CA GLU A 104 -7.09 3.22 -26.30
C GLU A 104 -7.52 3.85 -24.98
N GLU A 105 -6.77 4.87 -24.56
CA GLU A 105 -7.10 5.61 -23.35
C GLU A 105 -8.51 6.21 -23.39
N THR A 106 -9.12 6.33 -22.22
CA THR A 106 -10.40 7.03 -22.08
C THR A 106 -10.24 8.21 -21.13
N GLY A 107 -10.58 9.41 -21.61
CA GLY A 107 -10.66 10.62 -20.79
C GLY A 107 -12.11 10.85 -20.37
N PHE A 108 -12.39 10.83 -19.08
CA PHE A 108 -13.69 11.16 -18.49
C PHE A 108 -13.70 12.62 -18.07
N GLU A 109 -14.80 13.34 -18.28
CA GLU A 109 -14.96 14.66 -17.68
C GLU A 109 -15.06 14.54 -16.16
N ASN A 110 -16.05 13.84 -15.66
CA ASN A 110 -16.12 13.39 -14.27
C ASN A 110 -16.43 11.88 -14.23
N LEU A 111 -15.88 11.18 -13.27
CA LEU A 111 -16.10 9.76 -13.09
C LEU A 111 -16.53 9.47 -11.65
N HIS A 112 -17.63 8.74 -11.49
CA HIS A 112 -18.09 8.26 -10.19
C HIS A 112 -18.18 6.74 -10.19
N VAL A 113 -17.41 6.08 -9.36
CA VAL A 113 -17.44 4.62 -9.18
C VAL A 113 -18.05 4.29 -7.83
N GLN A 114 -19.15 3.53 -7.88
CA GLN A 114 -19.92 3.09 -6.71
C GLN A 114 -19.85 1.57 -6.60
N SER A 115 -19.97 1.03 -5.44
CA SER A 115 -20.15 -0.40 -5.16
C SER A 115 -19.24 -1.36 -5.93
N GLY A 116 -19.07 -2.57 -5.45
CA GLY A 116 -18.32 -3.63 -6.13
C GLY A 116 -16.84 -3.31 -6.30
N GLN A 117 -16.25 -3.83 -7.36
CA GLN A 117 -14.86 -3.59 -7.74
C GLN A 117 -14.79 -3.03 -9.17
N LYS A 118 -13.91 -2.07 -9.40
CA LYS A 118 -13.59 -1.55 -10.72
C LYS A 118 -12.16 -1.95 -11.07
N LEU A 119 -11.97 -2.40 -12.32
CA LEU A 119 -10.66 -2.80 -12.86
C LEU A 119 -10.28 -1.84 -13.99
N LEU A 120 -9.08 -1.29 -13.92
CA LEU A 120 -8.49 -0.56 -15.01
C LEU A 120 -7.68 -1.53 -15.88
N ASP A 121 -8.23 -1.88 -17.05
CA ASP A 121 -7.64 -2.81 -18.02
C ASP A 121 -7.31 -2.12 -19.35
N VAL A 122 -6.87 -0.90 -19.28
CA VAL A 122 -6.29 -0.10 -20.35
C VAL A 122 -5.09 0.66 -19.79
N TYR A 123 -4.05 0.86 -20.58
CA TYR A 123 -2.80 1.44 -20.10
C TYR A 123 -2.97 2.78 -19.36
N LYS A 124 -4.05 3.53 -19.67
CA LYS A 124 -4.38 4.79 -18.98
C LYS A 124 -5.86 5.14 -19.06
N ALA A 125 -6.43 5.58 -17.94
CA ALA A 125 -7.67 6.35 -17.88
C ALA A 125 -7.37 7.75 -17.33
N ARG A 126 -8.08 8.76 -17.83
CA ARG A 126 -7.91 10.15 -17.42
C ARG A 126 -9.23 10.71 -16.90
N VAL A 127 -9.19 11.50 -15.82
CA VAL A 127 -10.34 12.26 -15.31
C VAL A 127 -9.96 13.73 -15.27
N GLU A 128 -10.71 14.54 -16.01
CA GLU A 128 -10.43 15.97 -16.20
C GLU A 128 -11.06 16.86 -15.13
N GLY A 129 -12.13 16.40 -14.51
CA GLY A 129 -12.86 17.05 -13.41
C GLY A 129 -12.67 16.32 -12.10
N VAL A 130 -13.74 15.80 -11.54
CA VAL A 130 -13.76 15.13 -10.24
C VAL A 130 -13.87 13.61 -10.42
N PHE A 131 -12.96 12.89 -9.79
CA PHE A 131 -13.07 11.46 -9.57
C PHE A 131 -13.71 11.19 -8.21
N THR A 132 -14.91 10.60 -8.19
CA THR A 132 -15.58 10.20 -6.96
C THR A 132 -15.44 8.69 -6.78
N LEU A 133 -14.81 8.30 -5.66
CA LEU A 133 -14.41 6.94 -5.36
C LEU A 133 -15.17 6.43 -4.13
N GLU A 134 -16.15 5.56 -4.34
CA GLU A 134 -16.94 4.91 -3.28
C GLU A 134 -16.78 3.38 -3.27
N SER A 135 -15.91 2.84 -4.12
CA SER A 135 -15.67 1.40 -4.27
C SER A 135 -14.17 1.10 -4.37
N VAL A 136 -13.82 -0.18 -4.47
CA VAL A 136 -12.46 -0.59 -4.81
C VAL A 136 -12.20 -0.27 -6.27
N PHE A 137 -11.15 0.49 -6.56
CA PHE A 137 -10.67 0.76 -7.90
C PHE A 137 -9.28 0.15 -8.07
N ASP A 138 -9.24 -0.98 -8.75
CA ASP A 138 -8.01 -1.71 -9.05
C ASP A 138 -7.31 -1.06 -10.23
N LEU A 139 -6.17 -0.46 -9.97
CA LEU A 139 -5.34 0.17 -11.00
C LEU A 139 -4.61 -0.87 -11.86
N ASN A 140 -4.57 -2.13 -11.42
CA ASN A 140 -3.81 -3.17 -12.08
C ASN A 140 -2.34 -2.72 -12.23
N THR A 141 -1.78 -2.76 -13.43
CA THR A 141 -0.44 -2.20 -13.75
C THR A 141 -0.53 -0.90 -14.55
N ASN A 142 -1.69 -0.26 -14.53
CA ASN A 142 -2.06 0.86 -15.40
C ASN A 142 -2.08 2.20 -14.64
N THR A 143 -2.31 3.28 -15.36
CA THR A 143 -2.30 4.63 -14.81
C THR A 143 -3.71 5.23 -14.80
N LEU A 144 -4.16 5.66 -13.62
CA LEU A 144 -5.28 6.59 -13.48
C LEU A 144 -4.71 8.00 -13.35
N GLU A 145 -5.07 8.90 -14.28
CA GLU A 145 -4.56 10.27 -14.33
C GLU A 145 -5.66 11.26 -13.97
N LEU A 146 -5.44 12.08 -12.92
CA LEU A 146 -6.29 13.19 -12.54
C LEU A 146 -5.66 14.48 -13.06
N THR A 147 -6.26 15.10 -14.06
CA THR A 147 -5.70 16.29 -14.73
C THR A 147 -6.18 17.60 -14.12
N LYS A 148 -7.27 17.57 -13.34
CA LYS A 148 -7.67 18.73 -12.55
C LYS A 148 -6.65 19.00 -11.47
N SER A 149 -6.06 20.17 -11.46
CA SER A 149 -5.17 20.60 -10.39
C SER A 149 -5.93 20.90 -9.10
N GLY A 150 -5.23 20.74 -7.97
CA GLY A 150 -5.78 21.00 -6.64
C GLY A 150 -6.37 19.76 -5.95
N THR A 151 -6.61 19.90 -4.66
CA THR A 151 -6.95 18.80 -3.75
C THR A 151 -8.36 18.25 -3.94
N ASN A 152 -9.20 18.92 -4.72
CA ASN A 152 -10.59 18.53 -4.96
C ASN A 152 -10.81 17.76 -6.27
N ALA A 153 -9.74 17.27 -6.89
CA ALA A 153 -9.84 16.37 -8.04
C ALA A 153 -10.25 14.94 -7.66
N LEU A 154 -9.92 14.52 -6.46
CA LEU A 154 -10.33 13.25 -5.88
C LEU A 154 -11.28 13.48 -4.70
N ASN A 155 -12.44 12.84 -4.75
CA ASN A 155 -13.42 12.80 -3.67
C ASN A 155 -13.65 11.33 -3.30
N TYR A 156 -13.23 10.91 -2.11
CA TYR A 156 -13.43 9.55 -1.64
C TYR A 156 -14.10 9.55 -0.25
N GLN A 157 -14.91 8.55 0.03
CA GLN A 157 -15.59 8.37 1.32
C GLN A 157 -15.31 6.97 1.91
N THR A 158 -15.59 5.94 1.14
CA THR A 158 -15.46 4.53 1.56
C THR A 158 -14.63 3.71 0.59
N GLY A 159 -14.30 4.27 -0.58
CA GLY A 159 -13.52 3.60 -1.62
C GLY A 159 -12.02 3.73 -1.40
N PHE A 160 -11.27 2.88 -2.06
CA PHE A 160 -9.81 2.95 -2.09
C PHE A 160 -9.26 2.51 -3.44
N LEU A 161 -8.01 2.91 -3.70
CA LEU A 161 -7.24 2.52 -4.87
C LEU A 161 -6.41 1.28 -4.52
N TYR A 162 -6.49 0.25 -5.35
CA TYR A 162 -5.66 -0.93 -5.23
C TYR A 162 -4.57 -0.88 -6.31
N ALA A 163 -3.31 -0.80 -5.88
CA ALA A 163 -2.14 -0.64 -6.77
C ALA A 163 -1.24 -1.89 -6.81
N GLU A 164 -1.58 -2.93 -6.06
CA GLU A 164 -0.66 -4.02 -5.68
C GLU A 164 -0.82 -5.31 -6.51
N THR A 165 -1.47 -5.26 -7.68
CA THR A 165 -1.89 -6.46 -8.41
C THR A 165 -0.73 -7.37 -8.77
N ASP A 166 0.38 -6.85 -9.26
CA ASP A 166 1.57 -7.62 -9.60
C ASP A 166 2.84 -6.75 -9.56
N PRO A 167 3.55 -6.70 -8.43
CA PRO A 167 4.75 -5.88 -8.31
C PRO A 167 5.92 -6.37 -9.20
N VAL A 168 5.88 -7.61 -9.72
CA VAL A 168 6.91 -8.15 -10.61
C VAL A 168 6.69 -7.66 -12.05
N GLN A 169 5.43 -7.55 -12.48
CA GLN A 169 5.07 -7.06 -13.82
C GLN A 169 4.88 -5.55 -13.86
N GLY A 170 4.73 -4.93 -12.71
CA GLY A 170 4.47 -3.52 -12.52
C GLY A 170 3.48 -3.28 -11.39
N TYR A 171 3.19 -2.05 -11.13
CA TYR A 171 2.23 -1.61 -10.12
C TYR A 171 1.34 -0.51 -10.69
N GLY A 172 0.13 -0.40 -10.18
CA GLY A 172 -0.81 0.64 -10.58
C GLY A 172 -0.35 2.02 -10.13
N ILE A 173 -0.60 3.04 -10.93
CA ILE A 173 -0.18 4.41 -10.68
C ILE A 173 -1.41 5.31 -10.60
N LEU A 174 -1.49 6.10 -9.53
CA LEU A 174 -2.29 7.32 -9.53
C LEU A 174 -1.38 8.49 -9.93
N ARG A 175 -1.65 9.11 -11.07
CA ARG A 175 -1.02 10.34 -11.51
C ARG A 175 -1.91 11.53 -11.17
N TRP A 176 -1.43 12.45 -10.35
CA TRP A 176 -2.20 13.62 -9.96
C TRP A 176 -1.50 14.92 -10.39
N HIS A 177 -2.15 15.70 -11.22
CA HIS A 177 -1.68 17.03 -11.59
C HIS A 177 -1.88 17.99 -10.42
N ILE A 178 -0.82 18.38 -9.79
CA ILE A 178 -0.85 19.32 -8.65
C ILE A 178 -0.45 20.73 -9.05
N ASP A 179 0.23 20.88 -10.19
CA ASP A 179 0.74 22.13 -10.73
C ASP A 179 1.45 22.97 -9.66
N ASP A 180 1.07 24.23 -9.47
CA ASP A 180 1.58 25.14 -8.47
C ASP A 180 0.67 25.22 -7.21
N GLN A 181 -0.21 24.27 -7.02
CA GLN A 181 -1.15 24.27 -5.90
C GLN A 181 -0.51 23.76 -4.61
N ILE A 182 -0.78 24.45 -3.52
CA ILE A 182 -0.47 24.01 -2.17
C ILE A 182 -1.68 23.28 -1.56
N GLY A 183 -1.46 22.40 -0.60
CA GLY A 183 -2.52 21.70 0.10
C GLY A 183 -2.17 20.28 0.48
N PHE A 184 -3.13 19.60 1.07
CA PHE A 184 -3.01 18.20 1.47
C PHE A 184 -3.73 17.32 0.45
N TYR A 185 -2.99 16.47 -0.22
CA TYR A 185 -3.46 15.47 -1.17
C TYR A 185 -3.51 14.13 -0.46
N TYR A 186 -4.71 13.58 -0.32
CA TYR A 186 -4.91 12.27 0.31
C TYR A 186 -5.12 11.24 -0.77
N ILE A 187 -4.24 10.26 -0.82
CA ILE A 187 -4.28 9.16 -1.77
C ILE A 187 -4.75 7.91 -1.01
N PRO A 188 -6.00 7.48 -1.19
CA PRO A 188 -6.60 6.40 -0.42
C PRO A 188 -6.17 5.04 -0.97
N PHE A 189 -4.91 4.69 -0.84
CA PHE A 189 -4.48 3.33 -1.14
C PHE A 189 -4.99 2.35 -0.09
N GLY A 190 -5.30 1.13 -0.52
CA GLY A 190 -5.69 0.05 0.37
C GLY A 190 -5.04 -1.27 -0.02
N SER A 191 -4.93 -2.16 0.96
CA SER A 191 -4.49 -3.53 0.72
C SER A 191 -5.66 -4.42 0.34
N GLY A 192 -5.44 -5.35 -0.59
CA GLY A 192 -6.46 -6.34 -0.97
C GLY A 192 -6.89 -7.26 0.18
N ALA A 193 -6.12 -7.30 1.27
CA ALA A 193 -6.39 -8.16 2.41
C ALA A 193 -7.50 -7.64 3.34
N THR A 194 -7.67 -6.32 3.43
CA THR A 194 -8.58 -5.68 4.41
C THR A 194 -9.79 -5.01 3.77
N ASN A 195 -9.78 -4.81 2.45
CA ASN A 195 -10.80 -4.04 1.74
C ASN A 195 -11.03 -2.64 2.36
N SER A 196 -9.96 -1.98 2.76
CA SER A 196 -9.96 -0.66 3.38
C SER A 196 -8.78 0.17 2.85
N ASN A 197 -8.84 1.49 3.07
CA ASN A 197 -7.76 2.43 2.73
C ASN A 197 -6.62 2.45 3.77
N ASP A 198 -6.20 1.29 4.23
CA ASP A 198 -5.21 1.07 5.28
C ASP A 198 -3.76 1.42 4.88
N LEU A 199 -3.56 1.87 3.66
CA LEU A 199 -2.29 2.30 3.09
C LEU A 199 -2.33 3.74 2.57
N GLU A 200 -3.22 4.56 3.12
CA GLU A 200 -3.36 5.96 2.72
C GLU A 200 -2.02 6.69 2.75
N VAL A 201 -1.79 7.52 1.74
CA VAL A 201 -0.67 8.46 1.71
C VAL A 201 -1.23 9.87 1.74
N MET A 202 -0.81 10.68 2.70
CA MET A 202 -1.02 12.12 2.68
C MET A 202 0.23 12.81 2.14
N PHE A 203 0.08 13.59 1.07
CA PHE A 203 1.12 14.40 0.48
C PHE A 203 0.80 15.88 0.67
N GLY A 204 1.44 16.49 1.66
CA GLY A 204 1.19 17.89 2.06
C GLY A 204 2.17 18.83 1.39
N VAL A 205 1.75 19.50 0.32
CA VAL A 205 2.55 20.49 -0.40
C VAL A 205 2.62 21.78 0.40
N GLN A 206 3.81 22.17 0.82
CA GLN A 206 4.06 23.36 1.63
C GLN A 206 4.60 24.52 0.79
N THR A 207 5.51 24.24 -0.13
CA THR A 207 6.00 25.20 -1.11
C THR A 207 5.64 24.67 -2.48
N PRO A 208 4.95 25.46 -3.31
CA PRO A 208 4.47 24.98 -4.60
C PRO A 208 5.64 24.65 -5.53
N ALA A 209 5.35 23.75 -6.47
CA ALA A 209 6.24 23.48 -7.58
C ALA A 209 6.39 24.70 -8.50
N GLY A 210 7.40 24.68 -9.32
CA GLY A 210 7.61 25.72 -10.33
C GLY A 210 6.89 25.41 -11.64
N GLY A 211 5.58 25.68 -11.73
CA GLY A 211 4.78 25.50 -12.94
C GLY A 211 3.96 24.23 -12.99
N ALA A 212 3.43 23.92 -14.19
CA ALA A 212 2.61 22.74 -14.44
C ALA A 212 3.39 21.43 -14.25
N GLY A 213 2.69 20.41 -13.75
CA GLY A 213 3.23 19.08 -13.59
C GLY A 213 2.44 18.20 -12.62
N TYR A 214 2.88 16.98 -12.46
CA TYR A 214 2.15 15.97 -11.71
C TYR A 214 3.07 15.23 -10.75
N VAL A 215 2.44 14.49 -9.84
CA VAL A 215 3.10 13.51 -8.97
C VAL A 215 2.46 12.16 -9.23
N ASP A 216 3.29 11.16 -9.47
CA ASP A 216 2.89 9.76 -9.55
C ASP A 216 2.97 9.14 -8.16
N PHE A 217 1.90 8.47 -7.74
CA PHE A 217 1.80 7.76 -6.48
C PHE A 217 1.54 6.28 -6.73
N SER A 218 2.23 5.44 -5.98
CA SER A 218 1.97 4.01 -5.93
C SER A 218 2.48 3.39 -4.63
N THR A 219 2.05 2.17 -4.32
CA THR A 219 2.59 1.34 -3.25
C THR A 219 2.45 -0.12 -3.58
N TYR A 220 3.35 -0.95 -3.09
CA TYR A 220 3.27 -2.39 -3.25
C TYR A 220 3.98 -3.14 -2.10
N PRO A 221 3.50 -4.33 -1.73
CA PRO A 221 4.14 -5.18 -0.74
C PRO A 221 5.35 -5.90 -1.35
N THR A 222 6.23 -6.36 -0.48
CA THR A 222 7.37 -7.18 -0.84
C THR A 222 7.41 -8.48 -0.05
N THR A 223 8.32 -9.36 -0.40
CA THR A 223 8.68 -10.50 0.43
C THR A 223 9.51 -10.05 1.65
N PRO A 224 9.69 -10.89 2.69
CA PRO A 224 10.57 -10.58 3.83
C PRO A 224 12.05 -10.30 3.48
N SER A 225 12.44 -10.50 2.25
CA SER A 225 13.74 -10.07 1.72
C SER A 225 13.67 -8.74 0.95
N ASN A 226 12.55 -8.01 1.08
CA ASN A 226 12.22 -6.77 0.35
C ASN A 226 12.30 -6.89 -1.17
N ALA A 227 11.98 -8.06 -1.71
CA ALA A 227 11.90 -8.28 -3.15
C ALA A 227 10.43 -8.25 -3.64
N PRO A 228 10.16 -7.64 -4.80
CA PRO A 228 11.10 -6.95 -5.67
C PRO A 228 11.48 -5.55 -5.13
N LEU A 229 12.72 -5.17 -5.34
CA LEU A 229 13.15 -3.79 -5.11
C LEU A 229 12.54 -2.84 -6.16
N PRO A 230 12.39 -1.54 -5.85
CA PRO A 230 11.94 -0.57 -6.84
C PRO A 230 12.84 -0.53 -8.08
N THR A 231 12.27 -0.15 -9.22
CA THR A 231 13.02 -0.02 -10.48
C THR A 231 14.24 0.89 -10.28
N ASN A 232 15.40 0.44 -10.76
CA ASN A 232 16.72 1.09 -10.62
C ASN A 232 17.33 1.03 -9.20
N VAL A 233 16.70 0.37 -8.25
CA VAL A 233 17.25 0.10 -6.93
C VAL A 233 17.81 -1.32 -6.90
N THR A 234 19.09 -1.47 -6.56
CA THR A 234 19.77 -2.77 -6.56
C THR A 234 20.08 -3.31 -5.17
N THR A 235 19.98 -2.49 -4.14
CA THR A 235 20.37 -2.84 -2.76
C THR A 235 19.62 -1.95 -1.76
N LEU A 236 19.52 -2.41 -0.51
CA LEU A 236 19.02 -1.63 0.62
C LEU A 236 20.14 -0.89 1.38
N THR A 237 21.37 -0.93 0.91
CA THR A 237 22.52 -0.31 1.61
C THR A 237 22.27 1.18 1.93
N PRO A 238 22.55 1.64 3.17
CA PRO A 238 23.24 0.94 4.26
C PRO A 238 22.34 0.07 5.17
N PHE A 239 21.05 0.00 4.92
CA PHE A 239 20.10 -0.80 5.68
C PHE A 239 20.07 -2.27 5.22
N SER A 240 19.37 -3.11 5.96
CA SER A 240 19.16 -4.52 5.61
C SER A 240 17.68 -4.87 5.56
N ALA A 241 17.35 -5.99 4.91
CA ALA A 241 15.97 -6.48 4.85
C ALA A 241 15.38 -6.74 6.25
N ASP A 242 16.17 -7.28 7.18
CA ASP A 242 15.70 -7.57 8.55
C ASP A 242 15.31 -6.31 9.35
N LEU A 243 15.74 -5.13 8.89
CA LEU A 243 15.46 -3.84 9.51
C LEU A 243 14.46 -3.00 8.71
N THR A 244 14.03 -3.47 7.55
CA THR A 244 13.18 -2.74 6.61
C THR A 244 11.83 -3.43 6.49
N ILE A 245 10.74 -2.68 6.58
CA ILE A 245 9.39 -3.25 6.43
C ILE A 245 9.16 -3.76 5.00
N ASP A 246 8.23 -4.69 4.85
CA ASP A 246 7.95 -5.37 3.58
C ASP A 246 7.02 -4.56 2.67
N ARG A 247 7.40 -3.29 2.40
CA ARG A 247 6.63 -2.39 1.54
C ARG A 247 7.47 -1.25 1.00
N PHE A 248 7.19 -0.88 -0.24
CA PHE A 248 7.66 0.37 -0.85
C PHE A 248 6.52 1.28 -1.24
N TRP A 249 6.80 2.59 -1.18
CA TRP A 249 5.98 3.65 -1.75
C TRP A 249 6.77 4.36 -2.84
N LEU A 250 6.03 4.79 -3.85
CA LEU A 250 6.56 5.56 -4.96
C LEU A 250 5.87 6.91 -4.97
N ILE A 251 6.66 7.99 -4.90
CA ILE A 251 6.20 9.37 -4.97
C ILE A 251 7.11 10.11 -5.93
N ASP A 252 6.71 10.16 -7.20
CA ASP A 252 7.57 10.66 -8.28
C ASP A 252 7.04 12.00 -8.82
N ALA A 253 7.63 13.09 -8.34
CA ALA A 253 7.27 14.44 -8.75
C ALA A 253 7.93 14.81 -10.09
N GLN A 254 7.12 15.10 -11.09
CA GLN A 254 7.50 15.39 -12.47
C GLN A 254 7.25 16.86 -12.85
N GLN A 255 7.71 17.77 -11.99
CA GLN A 255 7.74 19.20 -12.23
C GLN A 255 9.15 19.68 -12.54
N ALA A 256 9.27 20.78 -13.28
CA ALA A 256 10.57 21.42 -13.54
C ALA A 256 11.29 21.85 -12.25
N THR A 257 10.53 22.28 -11.26
CA THR A 257 10.97 22.46 -9.88
C THR A 257 10.02 21.67 -8.99
N LYS A 258 10.53 20.68 -8.28
CA LYS A 258 9.69 19.85 -7.41
C LYS A 258 9.14 20.70 -6.23
N PRO A 259 7.99 20.33 -5.67
CA PRO A 259 7.49 20.97 -4.46
C PRO A 259 8.31 20.58 -3.22
N SER A 260 8.24 21.35 -2.16
CA SER A 260 8.55 20.82 -0.82
C SER A 260 7.27 20.29 -0.19
N ALA A 261 7.36 19.16 0.48
CA ALA A 261 6.19 18.49 1.04
C ALA A 261 6.50 17.79 2.37
N SER A 262 5.48 17.61 3.21
CA SER A 262 5.48 16.56 4.23
C SER A 262 4.70 15.36 3.71
N ILE A 263 5.10 14.17 4.10
CA ILE A 263 4.48 12.93 3.64
C ILE A 263 4.09 12.14 4.89
N GLU A 264 2.83 11.70 4.93
CA GLU A 264 2.40 10.72 5.92
C GLU A 264 2.09 9.42 5.18
N PHE A 265 2.66 8.35 5.68
CA PHE A 265 2.46 7.00 5.17
C PHE A 265 1.63 6.20 6.17
N SER A 266 0.55 5.58 5.72
CA SER A 266 -0.07 4.50 6.48
C SER A 266 0.54 3.16 6.10
N TYR A 267 0.69 2.26 7.07
CA TYR A 267 1.25 0.93 6.87
C TYR A 267 0.38 -0.14 7.56
N THR A 268 0.48 -1.38 7.13
CA THR A 268 -0.20 -2.50 7.79
C THR A 268 0.75 -3.24 8.72
N GLN A 269 0.22 -3.82 9.79
CA GLN A 269 1.01 -4.65 10.72
C GLN A 269 1.70 -5.82 10.00
N ASN A 270 1.08 -6.35 8.94
CA ASN A 270 1.66 -7.42 8.13
C ASN A 270 2.91 -7.01 7.36
N SER A 271 3.14 -5.71 7.18
CA SER A 271 4.36 -5.20 6.54
C SER A 271 5.55 -5.16 7.52
N ILE A 272 5.31 -5.26 8.82
CA ILE A 272 6.36 -5.24 9.85
C ILE A 272 6.80 -6.67 10.12
N THR A 273 7.98 -7.02 9.64
CA THR A 273 8.56 -8.37 9.77
C THR A 273 9.91 -8.32 10.50
N GLY A 274 10.58 -9.44 10.68
CA GLY A 274 11.93 -9.51 11.21
C GLY A 274 12.10 -9.11 12.69
N GLY A 275 10.99 -8.90 13.44
CA GLY A 275 11.07 -8.47 14.85
C GLY A 275 11.40 -6.97 15.01
N ILE A 276 11.10 -6.16 14.03
CA ILE A 276 11.26 -4.71 14.06
C ILE A 276 10.38 -4.12 15.16
N LYS A 277 10.94 -3.24 15.97
CA LYS A 277 10.19 -2.42 16.93
C LYS A 277 9.42 -1.33 16.20
N GLU A 278 8.11 -1.43 16.19
CA GLU A 278 7.24 -0.49 15.49
C GLU A 278 7.49 0.97 15.90
N ASN A 279 7.67 1.22 17.18
CA ASN A 279 7.91 2.57 17.73
C ASN A 279 9.28 3.17 17.33
N THR A 280 10.13 2.42 16.66
CA THR A 280 11.42 2.88 16.13
C THR A 280 11.40 3.11 14.63
N LEU A 281 10.24 2.86 13.98
CA LEU A 281 10.12 3.06 12.53
C LEU A 281 10.41 4.51 12.16
N LYS A 282 11.14 4.67 11.08
CA LYS A 282 11.46 5.94 10.45
C LYS A 282 11.44 5.79 8.94
N ALA A 283 11.06 6.85 8.24
CA ALA A 283 11.10 6.86 6.80
C ALA A 283 12.54 6.90 6.28
N ILE A 284 12.80 6.14 5.25
CA ILE A 284 14.01 6.20 4.44
C ILE A 284 13.64 6.37 2.98
N ARG A 285 14.49 7.04 2.23
CA ARG A 285 14.32 7.27 0.80
C ARG A 285 15.55 6.87 0.02
N PHE A 286 15.37 6.40 -1.20
CA PHE A 286 16.47 6.11 -2.11
C PHE A 286 16.93 7.39 -2.78
N ASN A 287 18.18 7.74 -2.58
CA ASN A 287 18.83 8.89 -3.19
C ASN A 287 19.45 8.48 -4.52
N ASP A 288 18.83 8.91 -5.61
CA ASP A 288 19.27 8.55 -6.97
C ASP A 288 20.66 9.13 -7.32
N ASP A 289 21.08 10.24 -6.69
CA ASP A 289 22.35 10.90 -7.00
C ASP A 289 23.58 10.09 -6.54
N ASN A 290 23.44 9.39 -5.41
CA ASN A 290 24.52 8.58 -4.84
C ASN A 290 24.21 7.08 -4.79
N SER A 291 23.02 6.66 -5.27
CA SER A 291 22.55 5.28 -5.32
C SER A 291 22.56 4.57 -3.96
N THR A 292 22.13 5.27 -2.91
CA THR A 292 22.02 4.75 -1.55
C THR A 292 20.72 5.17 -0.88
N TRP A 293 20.32 4.43 0.15
CA TRP A 293 19.21 4.82 0.99
C TRP A 293 19.69 5.79 2.07
N ASP A 294 19.00 6.91 2.18
CA ASP A 294 19.24 7.92 3.20
C ASP A 294 18.13 7.88 4.25
N ASP A 295 18.54 8.03 5.50
CA ASP A 295 17.64 8.26 6.63
C ASP A 295 16.99 9.65 6.47
N TRP A 296 15.68 9.69 6.50
CA TRP A 296 14.94 10.95 6.42
C TRP A 296 14.61 11.49 7.81
N GLY A 297 15.62 11.55 8.64
CA GLY A 297 15.62 12.28 9.88
C GLY A 297 15.05 11.53 11.11
N PRO A 298 15.52 11.91 12.30
CA PRO A 298 15.00 11.40 13.56
C PRO A 298 13.63 11.98 13.93
N ASP A 299 13.11 12.90 13.12
CA ASP A 299 11.99 13.77 13.48
C ASP A 299 10.66 13.35 12.86
N GLY A 300 10.61 12.19 12.16
CA GLY A 300 9.36 11.58 11.75
C GLY A 300 8.52 11.25 12.97
N GLN A 301 7.23 11.61 12.95
CA GLN A 301 6.32 11.25 14.02
C GLN A 301 5.63 9.95 13.65
N ILE A 302 5.88 8.92 14.44
CA ILE A 302 5.14 7.65 14.32
C ILE A 302 3.96 7.65 15.28
N ASP A 303 2.78 7.29 14.77
CA ASP A 303 1.61 6.96 15.57
C ASP A 303 1.28 5.48 15.39
N ILE A 304 1.73 4.67 16.36
CA ILE A 304 1.51 3.21 16.35
C ILE A 304 0.03 2.84 16.54
N SER A 305 -0.79 3.74 17.07
CA SER A 305 -2.22 3.48 17.25
C SER A 305 -3.00 3.67 15.95
N ALA A 306 -2.50 4.53 15.07
CA ALA A 306 -3.06 4.81 13.76
C ALA A 306 -2.32 4.06 12.63
N ASN A 307 -1.19 3.42 12.93
CA ASN A 307 -0.26 2.84 11.96
C ASN A 307 0.19 3.86 10.91
N THR A 308 0.57 5.05 11.35
CA THR A 308 1.03 6.12 10.45
C THR A 308 2.40 6.65 10.85
N LEU A 309 3.14 7.11 9.84
CA LEU A 309 4.41 7.79 10.01
C LEU A 309 4.44 9.06 9.18
N LEU A 310 4.55 10.22 9.85
CA LEU A 310 4.68 11.54 9.23
C LEU A 310 6.16 11.89 9.12
N THR A 311 6.62 12.27 7.92
CA THR A 311 7.99 12.75 7.72
C THR A 311 8.17 14.19 8.22
N SER A 312 9.40 14.56 8.55
CA SER A 312 9.80 15.97 8.53
C SER A 312 9.58 16.58 7.14
N PRO A 313 9.46 17.90 7.01
CA PRO A 313 9.34 18.55 5.71
C PRO A 313 10.49 18.13 4.77
N VAL A 314 10.11 17.61 3.62
CA VAL A 314 11.02 17.17 2.55
C VAL A 314 11.26 18.36 1.63
N ALA A 315 12.51 18.82 1.51
CA ALA A 315 12.84 19.88 0.57
C ALA A 315 12.73 19.41 -0.88
N ALA A 316 12.50 20.31 -1.81
CA ALA A 316 12.38 19.99 -3.24
C ALA A 316 13.58 19.21 -3.80
N SER A 317 14.81 19.49 -3.35
CA SER A 317 16.03 18.78 -3.72
C SER A 317 16.08 17.33 -3.19
N ASP A 318 15.32 17.06 -2.15
CA ASP A 318 15.33 15.82 -1.39
C ASP A 318 14.10 14.95 -1.63
N LEU A 319 13.16 15.44 -2.45
CA LEU A 319 11.97 14.67 -2.86
C LEU A 319 12.33 13.66 -3.94
N TYR A 320 12.93 12.54 -3.52
CA TYR A 320 13.23 11.40 -4.36
C TYR A 320 12.03 10.45 -4.44
N LYS A 321 12.07 9.57 -5.43
CA LYS A 321 10.95 8.75 -5.87
C LYS A 321 10.59 7.61 -4.91
N ASN A 322 11.58 6.87 -4.42
CA ASN A 322 11.36 5.59 -3.74
C ASN A 322 11.50 5.74 -2.23
N TRP A 323 10.49 5.27 -1.50
CA TRP A 323 10.38 5.37 -0.05
C TRP A 323 10.07 4.01 0.57
N THR A 324 10.58 3.80 1.76
CA THR A 324 10.19 2.71 2.67
C THR A 324 10.43 3.14 4.11
N MET A 325 10.28 2.22 5.06
CA MET A 325 10.56 2.46 6.46
C MET A 325 11.57 1.45 6.96
N THR A 326 12.44 1.91 7.85
CA THR A 326 13.36 1.07 8.60
C THR A 326 13.15 1.29 10.09
N GLY A 327 13.49 0.30 10.90
CA GLY A 327 13.44 0.42 12.34
C GLY A 327 14.58 -0.35 13.00
N GLU A 328 14.54 -0.42 14.31
CA GLU A 328 15.46 -1.24 15.07
C GLU A 328 14.82 -2.61 15.34
N VAL A 329 15.59 -3.67 15.25
CA VAL A 329 15.13 -4.97 15.75
C VAL A 329 15.15 -4.96 17.28
N ASN A 330 14.29 -5.76 17.87
CA ASN A 330 14.46 -6.17 19.24
C ASN A 330 15.77 -6.95 19.30
N GLU A 331 16.87 -6.29 19.69
CA GLU A 331 18.01 -7.07 20.15
C GLU A 331 17.48 -7.98 21.23
N ASP A 332 17.78 -9.27 21.11
CA ASP A 332 17.34 -10.26 22.08
C ASP A 332 17.73 -9.81 23.49
N PHE A 333 16.80 -9.24 24.23
CA PHE A 333 17.02 -8.83 25.62
C PHE A 333 17.23 -10.01 26.56
N ILE A 334 17.29 -11.23 26.03
CA ILE A 334 17.63 -12.42 26.80
C ILE A 334 19.01 -12.90 26.41
N TRP A 335 19.95 -12.63 27.31
CA TRP A 335 21.26 -13.21 27.25
C TRP A 335 21.29 -14.45 28.16
N VAL A 336 21.75 -15.58 27.63
CA VAL A 336 21.93 -16.81 28.41
C VAL A 336 23.41 -17.02 28.63
N PRO A 337 23.89 -16.98 29.89
CA PRO A 337 25.27 -17.32 30.21
C PRO A 337 25.63 -18.71 29.67
N ASN A 338 26.88 -18.99 29.45
CA ASN A 338 27.33 -20.30 29.01
C ASN A 338 28.05 -21.10 30.09
N THR A 339 28.20 -20.51 31.30
CA THR A 339 28.92 -21.13 32.41
C THR A 339 28.39 -20.59 33.77
N PHE A 340 28.31 -21.43 34.77
CA PHE A 340 28.04 -21.03 36.14
C PHE A 340 28.77 -21.95 37.15
N SER A 341 28.92 -21.47 38.39
CA SER A 341 29.69 -22.14 39.42
C SER A 341 28.93 -22.17 40.75
N PRO A 342 28.04 -23.17 40.98
CA PRO A 342 27.27 -23.28 42.22
C PRO A 342 28.13 -23.80 43.37
N ASN A 343 29.02 -22.94 43.89
CA ASN A 343 29.96 -23.25 44.96
C ASN A 343 29.62 -22.56 46.27
N SER A 344 28.48 -21.85 46.34
CA SER A 344 27.98 -21.12 47.51
C SER A 344 28.83 -19.92 47.94
N ASP A 345 29.57 -19.29 47.02
CA ASP A 345 30.35 -18.08 47.32
C ASP A 345 29.53 -16.78 47.13
N GLY A 346 28.31 -16.88 46.58
CA GLY A 346 27.38 -15.78 46.33
C GLY A 346 27.49 -15.20 44.92
N GLU A 347 28.40 -15.72 44.09
CA GLU A 347 28.57 -15.30 42.71
C GLU A 347 28.33 -16.46 41.76
N ASN A 348 27.41 -16.28 40.75
CA ASN A 348 27.08 -17.29 39.75
C ASN A 348 26.62 -18.65 40.31
N ASP A 349 26.05 -18.67 41.50
CA ASP A 349 25.55 -19.88 42.15
C ASP A 349 24.24 -20.41 41.54
N ILE A 350 23.51 -19.53 40.83
CA ILE A 350 22.25 -19.89 40.22
C ILE A 350 22.31 -19.53 38.77
N PHE A 351 21.95 -20.46 37.89
CA PHE A 351 21.92 -20.28 36.48
C PHE A 351 20.52 -19.89 35.98
N TYR A 352 20.39 -18.73 35.36
CA TYR A 352 19.18 -18.27 34.73
C TYR A 352 19.48 -17.36 33.52
N PRO A 353 18.60 -17.31 32.54
CA PRO A 353 18.68 -16.30 31.49
C PRO A 353 18.55 -14.89 32.05
N ILE A 354 19.45 -13.99 31.65
CA ILE A 354 19.39 -12.57 32.02
C ILE A 354 18.48 -11.86 31.05
N ILE A 355 17.43 -11.25 31.57
CA ILE A 355 16.37 -10.57 30.81
C ILE A 355 16.55 -9.08 30.99
N GLY A 356 16.52 -8.35 29.88
CA GLY A 356 16.51 -6.89 29.87
C GLY A 356 15.17 -6.31 30.36
N SER A 357 14.84 -5.12 29.92
CA SER A 357 13.73 -4.31 30.48
C SER A 357 12.33 -4.64 29.96
N GLU A 358 12.12 -5.69 29.14
CA GLU A 358 10.82 -5.99 28.55
C GLU A 358 9.97 -6.97 29.36
N GLU A 359 8.64 -6.79 29.35
CA GLU A 359 7.69 -7.76 29.92
C GLU A 359 7.62 -9.01 29.04
N ILE A 360 7.80 -10.17 29.66
CA ILE A 360 7.66 -11.48 29.02
C ILE A 360 6.30 -12.08 29.39
N TYR A 361 5.49 -12.42 28.39
CA TYR A 361 4.16 -13.03 28.57
C TYR A 361 4.19 -14.55 28.65
N GLU A 362 5.06 -15.19 27.89
CA GLU A 362 5.25 -16.62 27.89
C GLU A 362 6.74 -16.91 28.14
N TYR A 363 7.03 -17.78 29.05
CA TYR A 363 8.39 -18.18 29.37
C TYR A 363 8.43 -19.66 29.68
N LEU A 364 9.37 -20.37 29.10
CA LEU A 364 9.70 -21.75 29.40
C LEU A 364 11.21 -21.94 29.27
N PHE A 365 11.85 -22.28 30.38
CA PHE A 365 13.27 -22.59 30.42
C PHE A 365 13.48 -24.01 30.92
N VAL A 366 14.13 -24.86 30.11
CA VAL A 366 14.34 -26.29 30.40
C VAL A 366 15.80 -26.63 30.20
N ILE A 367 16.38 -27.37 31.15
CA ILE A 367 17.76 -27.85 31.09
C ILE A 367 17.76 -29.38 31.05
N PHE A 368 18.61 -29.93 30.23
CA PHE A 368 18.79 -31.37 30.02
C PHE A 368 20.24 -31.77 30.28
N ASP A 369 20.43 -32.97 30.83
CA ASP A 369 21.74 -33.61 30.86
C ASP A 369 22.16 -34.12 29.45
N ARG A 370 23.39 -34.62 29.33
CA ARG A 370 23.92 -35.18 28.07
C ARG A 370 23.13 -36.38 27.52
N TRP A 371 22.30 -37.00 28.36
CA TRP A 371 21.49 -38.16 27.99
C TRP A 371 20.06 -37.76 27.59
N GLY A 372 19.75 -36.47 27.63
CA GLY A 372 18.42 -35.92 27.32
C GLY A 372 17.45 -36.03 28.50
N THR A 373 17.91 -36.27 29.72
CA THR A 373 17.07 -36.24 30.92
C THR A 373 16.80 -34.78 31.30
N GLU A 374 15.54 -34.40 31.45
CA GLU A 374 15.16 -33.09 31.97
C GLU A 374 15.56 -33.00 33.46
N ILE A 375 16.43 -32.05 33.77
CA ILE A 375 16.98 -31.86 35.13
C ILE A 375 16.48 -30.59 35.78
N PHE A 376 16.04 -29.61 35.00
CA PHE A 376 15.46 -28.37 35.50
C PHE A 376 14.38 -27.86 34.52
N ARG A 377 13.33 -27.26 35.08
CA ARG A 377 12.27 -26.60 34.31
C ARG A 377 11.73 -25.43 35.12
N SER A 378 11.60 -24.28 34.46
CA SER A 378 10.88 -23.13 35.02
C SER A 378 9.99 -22.48 33.94
N THR A 379 8.87 -21.94 34.41
CA THR A 379 7.99 -21.03 33.62
C THR A 379 8.02 -19.62 34.20
N THR A 380 8.92 -19.35 35.11
CA THR A 380 9.09 -18.07 35.81
C THR A 380 10.48 -17.52 35.55
N VAL A 381 10.56 -16.29 35.05
CA VAL A 381 11.82 -15.63 34.65
C VAL A 381 12.83 -15.45 35.81
N SER A 382 12.34 -15.34 37.05
CA SER A 382 13.17 -15.16 38.24
C SER A 382 13.65 -16.46 38.86
N GLU A 383 13.27 -17.61 38.31
CA GLU A 383 13.64 -18.92 38.83
C GLU A 383 14.78 -19.52 38.00
N GLY A 384 15.87 -19.84 38.65
CA GLY A 384 17.06 -20.41 38.02
C GLY A 384 17.47 -21.75 38.59
N TRP A 385 18.37 -22.44 37.88
CA TRP A 385 18.91 -23.74 38.27
C TRP A 385 20.13 -23.56 39.22
N ASP A 386 20.08 -24.21 40.35
CA ASP A 386 21.09 -24.19 41.42
C ASP A 386 22.18 -25.28 41.27
N GLY A 387 22.18 -26.02 40.17
CA GLY A 387 23.11 -27.12 39.95
C GLY A 387 22.74 -28.43 40.65
N TYR A 388 21.51 -28.55 41.19
CA TYR A 388 21.00 -29.78 41.83
C TYR A 388 19.89 -30.41 40.97
N PHE A 389 19.79 -31.74 41.07
CA PHE A 389 18.69 -32.52 40.54
C PHE A 389 18.23 -33.54 41.56
N ARG A 390 16.94 -33.52 41.93
CA ARG A 390 16.34 -34.41 42.96
C ARG A 390 17.09 -34.43 44.29
N GLY A 391 17.66 -33.29 44.70
CA GLY A 391 18.38 -33.14 45.95
C GLY A 391 19.83 -33.64 45.94
N ALA A 392 20.34 -34.04 44.78
CA ALA A 392 21.74 -34.39 44.58
C ALA A 392 22.45 -33.39 43.69
N GLU A 393 23.71 -33.09 43.97
CA GLU A 393 24.56 -32.26 43.14
C GLU A 393 24.73 -32.87 41.75
N CYS A 394 24.53 -32.08 40.72
CA CYS A 394 24.86 -32.44 39.35
C CYS A 394 26.37 -32.43 39.14
N GLN A 395 26.89 -33.29 38.30
CA GLN A 395 28.31 -33.38 37.98
C GLN A 395 28.78 -32.17 37.17
N GLU A 396 30.04 -31.78 37.34
CA GLU A 396 30.68 -30.86 36.41
C GLU A 396 30.67 -31.43 34.98
N ASP A 397 29.91 -30.79 34.10
CA ASP A 397 29.68 -31.27 32.76
C ASP A 397 29.05 -30.17 31.91
N VAL A 398 28.79 -30.51 30.64
CA VAL A 398 28.05 -29.70 29.71
C VAL A 398 26.59 -30.14 29.69
N TYR A 399 25.71 -29.20 29.96
CA TYR A 399 24.26 -29.35 29.90
C TYR A 399 23.70 -28.60 28.72
N VAL A 400 22.50 -28.98 28.25
CA VAL A 400 21.83 -28.32 27.13
C VAL A 400 20.57 -27.63 27.62
N TYR A 401 20.30 -26.42 27.14
CA TYR A 401 19.06 -25.76 27.48
C TYR A 401 18.17 -25.52 26.24
N ILE A 402 16.88 -25.44 26.50
CA ILE A 402 15.86 -24.90 25.61
C ILE A 402 15.21 -23.74 26.36
N LEU A 403 15.18 -22.57 25.74
CA LEU A 403 14.48 -21.39 26.19
C LEU A 403 13.44 -21.02 25.15
N GLU A 404 12.17 -21.00 25.57
CA GLU A 404 11.08 -20.46 24.77
C GLU A 404 10.50 -19.25 25.49
N TYR A 405 10.29 -18.16 24.77
CA TYR A 405 9.69 -16.98 25.36
C TYR A 405 8.92 -16.17 24.30
N ARG A 406 8.06 -15.30 24.81
CA ARG A 406 7.30 -14.35 24.01
C ARG A 406 7.23 -13.02 24.76
N GLY A 407 7.72 -11.95 24.14
CA GLY A 407 7.58 -10.57 24.62
C GLY A 407 6.25 -9.94 24.25
N VAL A 408 6.07 -8.68 24.62
CA VAL A 408 4.91 -7.87 24.24
C VAL A 408 4.93 -7.69 22.70
N ASN A 409 3.84 -8.07 22.03
CA ASN A 409 3.67 -7.94 20.57
C ASN A 409 4.74 -8.67 19.72
N ALA A 410 5.45 -9.64 20.29
CA ALA A 410 6.49 -10.40 19.60
C ALA A 410 6.03 -11.83 19.28
N GLU A 411 6.61 -12.42 18.25
CA GLU A 411 6.47 -13.84 17.99
C GLU A 411 7.17 -14.68 19.07
N LYS A 412 6.76 -15.96 19.18
CA LYS A 412 7.38 -16.90 20.10
C LYS A 412 8.79 -17.24 19.63
N VAL A 413 9.79 -16.88 20.44
CA VAL A 413 11.20 -17.18 20.19
C VAL A 413 11.60 -18.47 20.87
N ARG A 414 12.39 -19.29 20.20
CA ARG A 414 13.00 -20.50 20.74
C ARG A 414 14.51 -20.46 20.59
N LYS A 415 15.23 -20.48 21.71
CA LYS A 415 16.70 -20.59 21.76
C LYS A 415 17.12 -21.91 22.36
N TYR A 416 18.25 -22.39 21.96
CA TYR A 416 18.92 -23.54 22.56
C TYR A 416 20.45 -23.31 22.59
N GLY A 417 21.09 -23.88 23.56
CA GLY A 417 22.51 -23.75 23.73
C GLY A 417 23.04 -24.71 24.80
N HIS A 418 24.26 -24.47 25.25
CA HIS A 418 24.91 -25.29 26.24
C HIS A 418 25.31 -24.47 27.47
N ILE A 419 25.44 -25.16 28.59
CA ILE A 419 25.81 -24.63 29.91
C ILE A 419 26.96 -25.47 30.44
N ASN A 420 28.06 -24.83 30.82
CA ASN A 420 29.14 -25.50 31.55
C ASN A 420 28.92 -25.31 33.04
N LEU A 421 28.72 -26.41 33.79
CA LEU A 421 28.72 -26.39 35.21
C LEU A 421 30.14 -26.68 35.70
N ILE A 422 30.70 -25.77 36.45
CA ILE A 422 32.02 -25.87 37.10
C ILE A 422 31.89 -25.61 38.61
N ARG A 423 32.79 -26.12 39.42
CA ARG A 423 32.82 -25.88 40.87
C ARG A 423 34.21 -25.58 41.34
#